data_ccabb433df74c7f7b7083379f7f85eb3
#
_entry.id   ccabb433df74c7f7b7083379f7f85eb3
#
_cell.length_a   1.000
_cell.length_b   1.000
_cell.length_c   1.000
_cell.angle_alpha   90.00
_cell.angle_beta   90.00
_cell.angle_gamma   90.00
#
_symmetry.space_group_name_H-M   'P 1'
#
loop_
_entity.id
_entity.type
_entity.pdbx_description
1 polymer ?
#
loop_
_entity_poly.entity_id
_entity_poly.type
_entity_poly.pdbx_seq_one_letter_code
_entity_poly.pdbx_strand_id
1 'polypeptide(L)'
;KIKKLTLSDSERRELTTGFRTGESHCFRMRCRAILLKAEGLSAPQVGAQTEMTAQTVGRWVKRFESQGIQGLYTRPGQGRKAIMDCSDEESVRKAIESDRQSVRAAKEAWQNASGKEASESTFKRFLSALAQDKTYKKTPKGKPSPQLYAYKTEKLQELETLFEKGSIDLFYGDESHICTEGYVPYGWQFAGEDVYIPVEKAKRLNIFGMIDRNNRFEGFCTCDSVDAEKVVDFLDRFSFKLYRKTFVVLDNASVHRNEKIKRMRPIWEKRGLFLFYIPPYSPHLNIVETLWRIMKGKWLRPQDYVTTESLFYATNRALAAIGTRLNINFSHYAA
;
A
#
# COMPACT_ATOMS: atom_id res chain seq x y z
N LYS A 1 57.83 3.65 -30.51
CA LYS A 1 57.73 5.06 -30.07
C LYS A 1 56.41 5.22 -29.34
N ILE A 2 56.47 5.72 -28.06
CA ILE A 2 55.26 6.03 -27.29
C ILE A 2 54.66 7.30 -27.87
N LYS A 3 53.43 7.22 -28.44
CA LYS A 3 52.71 8.42 -28.91
C LYS A 3 52.30 9.23 -27.68
N LYS A 4 52.89 10.39 -27.47
CA LYS A 4 52.55 11.30 -26.38
C LYS A 4 51.28 12.06 -26.77
N LEU A 5 50.28 12.05 -25.86
CA LEU A 5 49.07 12.84 -26.03
C LEU A 5 49.33 14.29 -25.58
N THR A 6 49.07 15.28 -26.44
CA THR A 6 49.20 16.68 -26.09
C THR A 6 47.82 17.20 -25.66
N LEU A 7 47.74 17.83 -24.51
CA LEU A 7 46.53 18.45 -23.95
C LEU A 7 46.73 19.96 -23.86
N SER A 8 45.72 20.72 -24.19
CA SER A 8 45.66 22.15 -23.87
C SER A 8 45.48 22.36 -22.34
N ASP A 9 45.75 23.56 -21.86
CA ASP A 9 45.55 23.90 -20.44
C ASP A 9 44.08 23.79 -20.01
N SER A 10 43.15 24.10 -20.92
CA SER A 10 41.71 23.92 -20.67
C SER A 10 41.35 22.46 -20.50
N GLU A 11 41.73 21.61 -21.44
CA GLU A 11 41.46 20.16 -21.39
C GLU A 11 42.07 19.52 -20.15
N ARG A 12 43.29 19.92 -19.78
CA ARG A 12 43.93 19.42 -18.55
C ARG A 12 43.15 19.80 -17.30
N ARG A 13 42.62 21.04 -17.20
CA ARG A 13 41.78 21.47 -16.08
C ARG A 13 40.46 20.68 -16.03
N GLU A 14 39.78 20.57 -17.18
CA GLU A 14 38.52 19.81 -17.28
C GLU A 14 38.70 18.34 -16.92
N LEU A 15 39.73 17.67 -17.41
CA LEU A 15 40.05 16.29 -17.08
C LEU A 15 40.41 16.12 -15.60
N THR A 16 41.14 17.09 -15.01
CA THR A 16 41.47 17.07 -13.57
C THR A 16 40.21 17.21 -12.69
N THR A 17 39.34 18.13 -13.09
CA THR A 17 38.03 18.30 -12.44
C THR A 17 37.18 17.02 -12.60
N GLY A 18 37.10 16.50 -13.82
CA GLY A 18 36.37 15.26 -14.12
C GLY A 18 36.88 14.05 -13.32
N PHE A 19 38.21 13.96 -13.12
CA PHE A 19 38.79 12.92 -12.30
C PHE A 19 38.44 13.09 -10.80
N ARG A 20 38.45 14.33 -10.27
CA ARG A 20 38.21 14.60 -8.83
C ARG A 20 36.73 14.54 -8.46
N THR A 21 35.84 15.09 -9.28
CA THR A 21 34.45 15.35 -8.93
C THR A 21 33.44 14.66 -9.84
N GLY A 22 33.86 13.88 -10.84
CA GLY A 22 32.94 13.18 -11.75
C GLY A 22 32.04 12.22 -11.00
N GLU A 23 30.74 12.21 -11.33
CA GLU A 23 29.72 11.40 -10.65
C GLU A 23 30.00 9.89 -10.74
N SER A 24 30.40 9.37 -11.91
CA SER A 24 30.62 7.93 -12.07
C SER A 24 32.10 7.57 -11.92
N HIS A 25 32.37 6.48 -11.22
CA HIS A 25 33.72 5.93 -11.10
C HIS A 25 34.39 5.67 -12.44
N CYS A 26 33.63 5.11 -13.41
CA CYS A 26 34.13 4.84 -14.75
C CYS A 26 34.58 6.11 -15.48
N PHE A 27 33.83 7.20 -15.35
CA PHE A 27 34.21 8.47 -15.96
C PHE A 27 35.49 9.03 -15.32
N ARG A 28 35.56 9.01 -13.99
CA ARG A 28 36.77 9.47 -13.25
C ARG A 28 38.01 8.69 -13.70
N MET A 29 37.94 7.36 -13.79
CA MET A 29 39.10 6.55 -14.22
C MET A 29 39.47 6.79 -15.67
N ARG A 30 38.51 7.08 -16.55
CA ARG A 30 38.79 7.46 -17.93
C ARG A 30 39.50 8.82 -18.02
N CYS A 31 39.08 9.82 -17.25
CA CYS A 31 39.77 11.11 -17.14
C CYS A 31 41.22 10.92 -16.67
N ARG A 32 41.42 10.10 -15.61
CA ARG A 32 42.74 9.77 -15.10
C ARG A 32 43.62 9.10 -16.15
N ALA A 33 43.07 8.17 -16.94
CA ALA A 33 43.79 7.46 -17.98
C ALA A 33 44.32 8.46 -19.07
N ILE A 34 43.52 9.46 -19.46
CA ILE A 34 43.94 10.50 -20.41
C ILE A 34 45.04 11.38 -19.81
N LEU A 35 44.91 11.80 -18.56
CA LEU A 35 45.96 12.59 -17.88
C LEU A 35 47.29 11.86 -17.84
N LEU A 36 47.29 10.58 -17.42
CA LEU A 36 48.49 9.75 -17.37
C LEU A 36 49.13 9.53 -18.77
N LYS A 37 48.31 9.39 -19.82
CA LYS A 37 48.78 9.34 -21.19
C LYS A 37 49.48 10.63 -21.62
N ALA A 38 48.97 11.79 -21.23
CA ALA A 38 49.58 13.08 -21.49
C ALA A 38 50.90 13.31 -20.72
N GLU A 39 51.07 12.65 -19.56
CA GLU A 39 52.32 12.60 -18.80
C GLU A 39 53.38 11.70 -19.48
N GLY A 40 53.02 10.95 -20.51
CA GLY A 40 53.93 10.12 -21.29
C GLY A 40 54.00 8.65 -20.92
N LEU A 41 53.10 8.16 -20.00
CA LEU A 41 53.06 6.77 -19.64
C LEU A 41 52.60 5.88 -20.83
N SER A 42 53.14 4.67 -20.89
CA SER A 42 52.72 3.66 -21.89
C SER A 42 51.31 3.13 -21.52
N ALA A 43 50.56 2.59 -22.50
CA ALA A 43 49.20 2.07 -22.26
C ALA A 43 49.17 0.94 -21.19
N PRO A 44 50.15 0.01 -21.11
CA PRO A 44 50.18 -0.96 -19.99
C PRO A 44 50.39 -0.29 -18.63
N GLN A 45 51.26 0.73 -18.53
CA GLN A 45 51.48 1.49 -17.28
C GLN A 45 50.23 2.23 -16.81
N VAL A 46 49.52 2.87 -17.74
CA VAL A 46 48.24 3.54 -17.46
C VAL A 46 47.20 2.51 -17.04
N GLY A 47 47.14 1.37 -17.72
CA GLY A 47 46.22 0.28 -17.38
C GLY A 47 46.44 -0.23 -15.96
N ALA A 48 47.68 -0.42 -15.54
CA ALA A 48 48.01 -0.84 -14.18
C ALA A 48 47.52 0.17 -13.08
N GLN A 49 47.54 1.48 -13.41
CA GLN A 49 47.07 2.52 -12.48
C GLN A 49 45.57 2.79 -12.51
N THR A 50 44.87 2.35 -13.56
CA THR A 50 43.42 2.61 -13.76
C THR A 50 42.57 1.36 -13.84
N GLU A 51 43.19 0.20 -13.58
CA GLU A 51 42.55 -1.14 -13.64
C GLU A 51 41.93 -1.42 -15.02
N MET A 52 42.59 -0.93 -16.11
CA MET A 52 42.15 -1.10 -17.49
C MET A 52 43.17 -1.92 -18.28
N THR A 53 42.71 -2.67 -19.27
CA THR A 53 43.63 -3.27 -20.24
C THR A 53 44.26 -2.21 -21.14
N ALA A 54 45.49 -2.44 -21.63
CA ALA A 54 46.17 -1.54 -22.55
C ALA A 54 45.33 -1.22 -23.81
N GLN A 55 44.54 -2.18 -24.29
CA GLN A 55 43.62 -2.01 -25.39
C GLN A 55 42.47 -1.07 -25.04
N THR A 56 41.93 -1.17 -23.82
CA THR A 56 40.86 -0.28 -23.33
C THR A 56 41.38 1.17 -23.20
N VAL A 57 42.59 1.35 -22.66
CA VAL A 57 43.24 2.66 -22.60
C VAL A 57 43.38 3.25 -24.02
N GLY A 58 43.87 2.47 -24.98
CA GLY A 58 43.98 2.92 -26.39
C GLY A 58 42.63 3.35 -26.99
N ARG A 59 41.56 2.64 -26.68
CA ARG A 59 40.19 3.01 -27.12
C ARG A 59 39.75 4.34 -26.54
N TRP A 60 39.99 4.59 -25.26
CA TRP A 60 39.62 5.84 -24.61
C TRP A 60 40.43 7.01 -25.09
N VAL A 61 41.73 6.84 -25.41
CA VAL A 61 42.55 7.86 -26.03
C VAL A 61 42.02 8.25 -27.40
N LYS A 62 41.75 7.29 -28.29
CA LYS A 62 41.17 7.56 -29.61
C LYS A 62 39.82 8.29 -29.50
N ARG A 63 38.99 7.91 -28.53
CA ARG A 63 37.68 8.51 -28.33
C ARG A 63 37.78 9.93 -27.77
N PHE A 64 38.75 10.18 -26.90
CA PHE A 64 39.07 11.53 -26.43
C PHE A 64 39.61 12.41 -27.58
N GLU A 65 40.55 11.91 -28.40
CA GLU A 65 41.09 12.62 -29.57
C GLU A 65 39.97 13.03 -30.57
N SER A 66 38.90 12.22 -30.68
CA SER A 66 37.78 12.49 -31.60
C SER A 66 36.63 13.31 -31.03
N GLN A 67 36.37 13.23 -29.73
CA GLN A 67 35.16 13.77 -29.12
C GLN A 67 35.43 14.60 -27.82
N GLY A 68 36.70 14.81 -27.50
CA GLY A 68 37.10 15.52 -26.27
C GLY A 68 36.59 14.80 -24.99
N ILE A 69 36.41 15.59 -23.95
CA ILE A 69 35.95 15.06 -22.62
C ILE A 69 34.57 14.43 -22.72
N GLN A 70 33.70 14.90 -23.63
CA GLN A 70 32.36 14.31 -23.85
C GLN A 70 32.47 12.86 -24.32
N GLY A 71 33.52 12.52 -25.04
CA GLY A 71 33.84 11.16 -25.45
C GLY A 71 34.07 10.20 -24.29
N LEU A 72 34.42 10.68 -23.09
CA LEU A 72 34.69 9.84 -21.91
C LEU A 72 33.44 9.46 -21.13
N TYR A 73 32.29 10.07 -21.38
CA TYR A 73 31.02 9.66 -20.77
C TYR A 73 30.53 8.34 -21.34
N THR A 74 29.80 7.61 -20.50
CA THR A 74 29.13 6.40 -20.95
C THR A 74 27.92 6.77 -21.82
N ARG A 75 27.86 6.21 -23.04
CA ARG A 75 26.76 6.48 -23.95
C ARG A 75 25.44 5.95 -23.36
N PRO A 76 24.32 6.66 -23.57
CA PRO A 76 23.00 6.11 -23.25
C PRO A 76 22.74 4.77 -23.94
N GLY A 77 21.87 3.93 -23.36
CA GLY A 77 21.53 2.63 -23.94
C GLY A 77 22.51 1.49 -23.63
N GLN A 78 23.55 1.74 -22.84
CA GLN A 78 24.49 0.72 -22.34
C GLN A 78 23.90 0.04 -21.09
N GLY A 79 23.09 -0.97 -21.23
CA GLY A 79 22.52 -1.69 -20.09
C GLY A 79 21.47 -2.68 -20.53
N ARG A 80 20.87 -3.39 -19.56
CA ARG A 80 19.74 -4.27 -19.83
C ARG A 80 18.58 -3.42 -20.36
N LYS A 81 18.02 -3.80 -21.51
CA LYS A 81 16.83 -3.15 -22.05
C LYS A 81 15.70 -3.17 -21.04
N ALA A 82 15.01 -2.06 -20.88
CA ALA A 82 13.83 -1.99 -20.04
C ALA A 82 12.76 -2.95 -20.60
N ILE A 83 12.08 -3.67 -19.71
CA ILE A 83 10.96 -4.55 -20.06
C ILE A 83 9.76 -3.70 -20.52
N MET A 84 9.61 -2.53 -19.91
CA MET A 84 8.55 -1.56 -20.17
C MET A 84 9.19 -0.23 -20.61
N ASP A 85 8.65 0.36 -21.65
CA ASP A 85 9.11 1.64 -22.21
C ASP A 85 7.92 2.52 -22.62
N CYS A 86 8.18 3.66 -23.25
CA CYS A 86 7.12 4.61 -23.64
C CYS A 86 6.04 3.99 -24.54
N SER A 87 6.34 2.91 -25.27
CA SER A 87 5.34 2.23 -26.10
C SER A 87 4.28 1.48 -25.30
N ASP A 88 4.58 1.18 -24.04
CA ASP A 88 3.66 0.48 -23.13
C ASP A 88 2.67 1.43 -22.45
N GLU A 89 2.84 2.73 -22.53
CA GLU A 89 2.06 3.73 -21.80
C GLU A 89 0.56 3.58 -22.06
N GLU A 90 0.13 3.47 -23.29
CA GLU A 90 -1.30 3.35 -23.65
C GLU A 90 -1.89 2.05 -23.16
N SER A 91 -1.19 0.93 -23.27
CA SER A 91 -1.65 -0.37 -22.80
C SER A 91 -1.72 -0.44 -21.27
N VAL A 92 -0.77 0.19 -20.55
CA VAL A 92 -0.81 0.35 -19.09
C VAL A 92 -1.97 1.24 -18.68
N ARG A 93 -2.21 2.35 -19.40
CA ARG A 93 -3.36 3.25 -19.15
C ARG A 93 -4.69 2.48 -19.23
N LYS A 94 -4.92 1.74 -20.30
CA LYS A 94 -6.12 0.90 -20.47
C LYS A 94 -6.25 -0.16 -19.38
N ALA A 95 -5.16 -0.79 -18.98
CA ALA A 95 -5.16 -1.79 -17.92
C ALA A 95 -5.53 -1.18 -16.54
N ILE A 96 -5.05 0.03 -16.24
CA ILE A 96 -5.41 0.77 -15.01
C ILE A 96 -6.86 1.25 -15.08
N GLU A 97 -7.35 1.69 -16.23
CA GLU A 97 -8.75 2.11 -16.40
C GLU A 97 -9.74 0.99 -16.11
N SER A 98 -9.36 -0.27 -16.40
CA SER A 98 -10.20 -1.43 -16.10
C SER A 98 -10.24 -1.78 -14.59
N ASP A 99 -9.17 -1.52 -13.83
CA ASP A 99 -9.12 -1.69 -12.37
C ASP A 99 -8.10 -0.73 -11.74
N ARG A 100 -8.59 0.43 -11.26
CA ARG A 100 -7.77 1.49 -10.66
C ARG A 100 -7.32 1.21 -9.23
N GLN A 101 -7.83 0.15 -8.60
CA GLN A 101 -7.55 -0.18 -7.20
C GLN A 101 -6.55 -1.31 -7.03
N SER A 102 -6.43 -2.20 -8.00
CA SER A 102 -5.58 -3.38 -7.91
C SER A 102 -4.45 -3.35 -8.93
N VAL A 103 -3.26 -2.96 -8.48
CA VAL A 103 -2.04 -3.00 -9.32
C VAL A 103 -1.77 -4.40 -9.86
N ARG A 104 -2.10 -5.45 -9.10
CA ARG A 104 -1.96 -6.84 -9.54
C ARG A 104 -2.87 -7.14 -10.72
N ALA A 105 -4.16 -6.82 -10.61
CA ALA A 105 -5.12 -7.04 -11.69
C ALA A 105 -4.77 -6.23 -12.94
N ALA A 106 -4.38 -4.96 -12.76
CA ALA A 106 -3.92 -4.12 -13.86
C ALA A 106 -2.66 -4.68 -14.54
N LYS A 107 -1.69 -5.18 -13.77
CA LYS A 107 -0.52 -5.85 -14.32
C LYS A 107 -0.91 -7.09 -15.15
N GLU A 108 -1.78 -7.95 -14.63
CA GLU A 108 -2.25 -9.15 -15.32
C GLU A 108 -2.98 -8.78 -16.64
N ALA A 109 -3.83 -7.76 -16.62
CA ALA A 109 -4.50 -7.23 -17.81
C ALA A 109 -3.49 -6.70 -18.84
N TRP A 110 -2.49 -5.94 -18.40
CA TRP A 110 -1.43 -5.44 -19.27
C TRP A 110 -0.59 -6.59 -19.86
N GLN A 111 -0.21 -7.59 -19.06
CA GLN A 111 0.55 -8.75 -19.54
C GLN A 111 -0.22 -9.52 -20.63
N ASN A 112 -1.52 -9.74 -20.42
CA ASN A 112 -2.38 -10.40 -21.41
C ASN A 112 -2.51 -9.60 -22.71
N ALA A 113 -2.55 -8.27 -22.63
CA ALA A 113 -2.68 -7.40 -23.81
C ALA A 113 -1.36 -7.19 -24.56
N SER A 114 -0.23 -7.11 -23.84
CA SER A 114 1.08 -6.80 -24.45
C SER A 114 1.91 -8.02 -24.79
N GLY A 115 1.60 -9.19 -24.22
CA GLY A 115 2.42 -10.39 -24.30
C GLY A 115 3.78 -10.29 -23.59
N LYS A 116 4.04 -9.21 -22.84
CA LYS A 116 5.27 -9.00 -22.07
C LYS A 116 5.07 -9.47 -20.63
N GLU A 117 6.14 -9.95 -19.99
CA GLU A 117 6.14 -10.30 -18.58
C GLU A 117 6.94 -9.29 -17.76
N ALA A 118 6.36 -8.78 -16.66
CA ALA A 118 7.03 -7.91 -15.72
C ALA A 118 6.72 -8.31 -14.27
N SER A 119 7.70 -8.10 -13.37
CA SER A 119 7.42 -8.21 -11.94
C SER A 119 6.49 -7.10 -11.49
N GLU A 120 5.75 -7.32 -10.40
CA GLU A 120 4.85 -6.30 -9.84
C GLU A 120 5.62 -5.02 -9.46
N SER A 121 6.85 -5.16 -8.96
CA SER A 121 7.71 -4.01 -8.64
C SER A 121 8.16 -3.23 -9.89
N THR A 122 8.40 -3.90 -11.02
CA THR A 122 8.71 -3.24 -12.29
C THR A 122 7.49 -2.47 -12.80
N PHE A 123 6.30 -3.10 -12.76
CA PHE A 123 5.06 -2.47 -13.17
C PHE A 123 4.72 -1.26 -12.29
N LYS A 124 4.82 -1.39 -10.95
CA LYS A 124 4.61 -0.27 -10.00
C LYS A 124 5.56 0.90 -10.26
N ARG A 125 6.85 0.63 -10.50
CA ARG A 125 7.83 1.67 -10.79
C ARG A 125 7.52 2.42 -12.08
N PHE A 126 7.11 1.70 -13.13
CA PHE A 126 6.69 2.30 -14.39
C PHE A 126 5.42 3.14 -14.19
N LEU A 127 4.42 2.60 -13.48
CA LEU A 127 3.18 3.30 -13.16
C LEU A 127 3.42 4.56 -12.32
N SER A 128 4.32 4.52 -11.33
CA SER A 128 4.67 5.69 -10.52
C SER A 128 5.33 6.82 -11.30
N ALA A 129 5.94 6.53 -12.45
CA ALA A 129 6.46 7.56 -13.34
C ALA A 129 5.37 8.23 -14.18
N LEU A 130 4.22 7.56 -14.39
CA LEU A 130 3.11 8.04 -15.21
C LEU A 130 1.97 8.64 -14.38
N ALA A 131 1.78 8.18 -13.16
CA ALA A 131 0.61 8.48 -12.32
C ALA A 131 0.98 9.32 -11.10
N GLN A 132 0.05 10.16 -10.65
CA GLN A 132 0.15 10.86 -9.37
C GLN A 132 -0.62 10.11 -8.30
N ASP A 133 0.03 9.90 -7.14
CA ASP A 133 -0.58 9.33 -5.95
C ASP A 133 -0.91 10.44 -4.94
N LYS A 134 -2.14 10.47 -4.41
CA LYS A 134 -2.57 11.43 -3.38
C LYS A 134 -3.14 10.68 -2.18
N THR A 135 -2.42 10.70 -1.07
CA THR A 135 -2.86 10.14 0.21
C THR A 135 -3.22 11.22 1.21
N TYR A 136 -4.41 11.11 1.81
CA TYR A 136 -4.85 12.00 2.90
C TYR A 136 -4.81 11.26 4.24
N LYS A 137 -4.18 11.88 5.25
CA LYS A 137 -4.22 11.38 6.63
C LYS A 137 -5.17 12.23 7.46
N LYS A 138 -6.14 11.58 8.16
CA LYS A 138 -7.01 12.25 9.13
C LYS A 138 -6.32 12.34 10.49
N THR A 139 -6.34 13.53 11.11
CA THR A 139 -5.81 13.74 12.46
C THR A 139 -6.84 13.26 13.50
N PRO A 140 -6.44 12.47 14.52
CA PRO A 140 -7.34 12.05 15.59
C PRO A 140 -7.85 13.26 16.41
N LYS A 141 -9.15 13.26 16.76
CA LYS A 141 -9.80 14.36 17.51
C LYS A 141 -9.51 14.40 19.03
N GLY A 142 -8.75 13.44 19.57
CA GLY A 142 -8.44 13.37 20.99
C GLY A 142 -7.40 12.29 21.32
N LYS A 143 -6.96 12.27 22.58
CA LYS A 143 -6.06 11.24 23.10
C LYS A 143 -6.69 10.57 24.33
N PRO A 144 -6.60 9.23 24.49
CA PRO A 144 -7.06 8.56 25.72
C PRO A 144 -6.17 8.93 26.91
N SER A 145 -6.69 8.76 28.13
CA SER A 145 -5.84 8.81 29.33
C SER A 145 -4.77 7.72 29.26
N PRO A 146 -3.46 8.05 29.44
CA PRO A 146 -2.39 7.06 29.32
C PRO A 146 -2.56 5.85 30.23
N GLN A 147 -3.02 6.05 31.47
CA GLN A 147 -3.26 4.96 32.42
C GLN A 147 -4.40 4.04 31.98
N LEU A 148 -5.52 4.61 31.56
CA LEU A 148 -6.66 3.84 31.05
C LEU A 148 -6.28 3.10 29.76
N TYR A 149 -5.49 3.74 28.89
CA TYR A 149 -5.01 3.11 27.66
C TYR A 149 -4.15 1.89 27.97
N ALA A 150 -3.12 2.04 28.82
CA ALA A 150 -2.23 0.94 29.20
C ALA A 150 -3.00 -0.24 29.81
N TYR A 151 -3.87 0.03 30.80
CA TYR A 151 -4.69 -1.00 31.43
C TYR A 151 -5.59 -1.75 30.44
N LYS A 152 -6.29 -1.01 29.57
CA LYS A 152 -7.20 -1.63 28.59
C LYS A 152 -6.47 -2.42 27.52
N THR A 153 -5.30 -1.95 27.09
CA THR A 153 -4.46 -2.65 26.11
C THR A 153 -3.92 -3.95 26.71
N GLU A 154 -3.46 -3.95 27.95
CA GLU A 154 -3.03 -5.15 28.67
C GLU A 154 -4.16 -6.18 28.75
N LYS A 155 -5.36 -5.75 29.17
CA LYS A 155 -6.53 -6.64 29.25
C LYS A 155 -6.96 -7.18 27.89
N LEU A 156 -6.84 -6.40 26.82
CA LEU A 156 -7.12 -6.85 25.45
C LEU A 156 -6.10 -7.92 25.02
N GLN A 157 -4.82 -7.75 25.36
CA GLN A 157 -3.78 -8.74 25.07
C GLN A 157 -4.02 -10.07 25.82
N GLU A 158 -4.49 -10.00 27.07
CA GLU A 158 -4.92 -11.20 27.81
C GLU A 158 -6.06 -11.94 27.08
N LEU A 159 -7.08 -11.20 26.60
CA LEU A 159 -8.19 -11.78 25.82
C LEU A 159 -7.71 -12.39 24.51
N GLU A 160 -6.82 -11.73 23.79
CA GLU A 160 -6.19 -12.27 22.57
C GLU A 160 -5.46 -13.59 22.87
N THR A 161 -4.67 -13.64 23.93
CA THR A 161 -3.97 -14.87 24.37
C THR A 161 -4.95 -16.00 24.69
N LEU A 162 -6.07 -15.71 25.33
CA LEU A 162 -7.10 -16.71 25.61
C LEU A 162 -7.82 -17.20 24.34
N PHE A 163 -8.02 -16.30 23.39
CA PHE A 163 -8.57 -16.63 22.08
C PHE A 163 -7.62 -17.54 21.28
N GLU A 164 -6.33 -17.23 21.23
CA GLU A 164 -5.30 -18.05 20.57
C GLU A 164 -5.21 -19.47 21.15
N LYS A 165 -5.38 -19.59 22.50
CA LYS A 165 -5.46 -20.88 23.18
C LYS A 165 -6.81 -21.61 22.97
N GLY A 166 -7.75 -21.01 22.24
CA GLY A 166 -9.07 -21.59 22.01
C GLY A 166 -9.99 -21.63 23.25
N SER A 167 -9.64 -20.90 24.32
CA SER A 167 -10.41 -20.89 25.58
C SER A 167 -11.66 -20.03 25.51
N ILE A 168 -11.65 -19.03 24.64
CA ILE A 168 -12.76 -18.10 24.42
C ILE A 168 -12.93 -17.82 22.93
N ASP A 169 -14.08 -17.24 22.55
CA ASP A 169 -14.24 -16.53 21.29
C ASP A 169 -14.07 -15.03 21.52
N LEU A 170 -13.44 -14.34 20.59
CA LEU A 170 -13.17 -12.91 20.67
C LEU A 170 -13.55 -12.23 19.34
N PHE A 171 -14.62 -11.47 19.37
CA PHE A 171 -15.10 -10.67 18.26
C PHE A 171 -14.82 -9.19 18.47
N TYR A 172 -14.63 -8.47 17.39
CA TYR A 172 -14.48 -7.02 17.37
C TYR A 172 -15.62 -6.44 16.56
N GLY A 173 -16.41 -5.58 17.17
CA GLY A 173 -17.62 -5.03 16.59
C GLY A 173 -17.60 -3.51 16.45
N ASP A 174 -18.29 -3.02 15.44
CA ASP A 174 -18.47 -1.59 15.18
C ASP A 174 -19.56 -1.38 14.13
N GLU A 175 -20.03 -0.11 14.02
CA GLU A 175 -20.89 0.33 12.94
C GLU A 175 -20.07 0.83 11.75
N SER A 176 -20.61 0.62 10.56
CA SER A 176 -20.15 1.25 9.35
C SER A 176 -21.33 1.63 8.47
N HIS A 177 -21.06 2.44 7.45
CA HIS A 177 -22.06 2.73 6.43
C HIS A 177 -21.41 2.78 5.06
N ILE A 178 -22.18 2.43 4.06
CA ILE A 178 -21.85 2.53 2.65
C ILE A 178 -22.89 3.46 2.01
N CYS A 179 -22.44 4.41 1.22
CA CYS A 179 -23.32 5.28 0.44
C CYS A 179 -22.61 5.65 -0.86
N THR A 180 -23.37 6.06 -1.85
CA THR A 180 -22.84 6.54 -3.12
C THR A 180 -22.18 7.92 -2.97
N GLU A 181 -22.59 8.72 -1.97
CA GLU A 181 -21.95 9.98 -1.60
C GLU A 181 -20.90 9.79 -0.50
N GLY A 182 -19.78 10.49 -0.60
CA GLY A 182 -18.82 10.65 0.49
C GLY A 182 -17.68 9.65 0.58
N TYR A 183 -17.70 8.57 -0.17
CA TYR A 183 -16.54 7.71 -0.34
C TYR A 183 -16.19 7.52 -1.81
N VAL A 184 -15.12 8.16 -2.23
CA VAL A 184 -14.53 7.90 -3.54
C VAL A 184 -13.48 6.79 -3.35
N PRO A 185 -13.65 5.62 -3.99
CA PRO A 185 -12.66 4.57 -3.89
C PRO A 185 -11.31 5.06 -4.39
N TYR A 186 -10.27 4.69 -3.69
CA TYR A 186 -8.91 5.02 -4.07
C TYR A 186 -8.53 4.25 -5.35
N GLY A 187 -7.97 4.95 -6.33
CA GLY A 187 -7.51 4.37 -7.59
C GLY A 187 -6.41 5.19 -8.25
N TRP A 188 -5.75 4.61 -9.24
CA TRP A 188 -4.74 5.27 -10.02
C TRP A 188 -5.38 6.22 -11.04
N GLN A 189 -4.85 7.46 -11.11
CA GLN A 189 -5.19 8.46 -12.13
C GLN A 189 -3.92 8.94 -12.81
N PHE A 190 -4.01 9.26 -14.09
CA PHE A 190 -2.92 9.88 -14.83
C PHE A 190 -2.94 11.40 -14.66
N ALA A 191 -1.80 12.05 -14.86
CA ALA A 191 -1.72 13.50 -14.83
C ALA A 191 -2.66 14.13 -15.88
N GLY A 192 -3.53 15.04 -15.43
CA GLY A 192 -4.52 15.70 -16.30
C GLY A 192 -5.78 14.87 -16.61
N GLU A 193 -5.96 13.71 -15.96
CA GLU A 193 -7.16 12.90 -16.05
C GLU A 193 -8.05 13.13 -14.82
N ASP A 194 -9.33 13.43 -15.08
CA ASP A 194 -10.37 13.47 -14.04
C ASP A 194 -11.30 12.28 -14.22
N VAL A 195 -11.27 11.36 -13.24
CA VAL A 195 -12.15 10.19 -13.20
C VAL A 195 -13.35 10.48 -12.32
N TYR A 196 -14.52 10.56 -12.93
CA TYR A 196 -15.79 10.80 -12.25
C TYR A 196 -16.51 9.48 -11.99
N ILE A 197 -17.02 9.33 -10.77
CA ILE A 197 -17.96 8.27 -10.42
C ILE A 197 -19.35 8.88 -10.41
N PRO A 198 -20.31 8.35 -11.19
CA PRO A 198 -21.69 8.83 -11.15
C PRO A 198 -22.25 8.71 -9.73
N VAL A 199 -22.84 9.77 -9.21
CA VAL A 199 -23.42 9.80 -7.86
C VAL A 199 -24.91 9.97 -7.98
N GLU A 200 -25.67 8.99 -7.48
CA GLU A 200 -27.11 9.15 -7.25
C GLU A 200 -27.36 9.86 -5.91
N LYS A 201 -28.55 10.44 -5.73
CA LYS A 201 -28.99 10.99 -4.44
C LYS A 201 -28.93 9.88 -3.38
N ALA A 202 -28.01 10.02 -2.44
CA ALA A 202 -27.53 8.93 -1.60
C ALA A 202 -28.63 8.29 -0.74
N LYS A 203 -28.87 7.03 -0.95
CA LYS A 203 -29.37 6.14 0.11
C LYS A 203 -28.16 5.55 0.84
N ARG A 204 -28.28 5.44 2.15
CA ARG A 204 -27.23 4.90 3.01
C ARG A 204 -27.59 3.47 3.42
N LEU A 205 -26.68 2.54 3.24
CA LEU A 205 -26.73 1.23 3.87
C LEU A 205 -25.87 1.27 5.13
N ASN A 206 -26.50 1.12 6.28
CA ASN A 206 -25.83 1.05 7.56
C ASN A 206 -25.59 -0.42 7.90
N ILE A 207 -24.45 -0.70 8.51
CA ILE A 207 -23.99 -2.04 8.86
C ILE A 207 -23.57 -2.02 10.32
N PHE A 208 -24.03 -2.98 11.11
CA PHE A 208 -23.36 -3.38 12.34
C PHE A 208 -22.71 -4.72 12.08
N GLY A 209 -21.44 -4.88 12.38
CA GLY A 209 -20.72 -6.11 12.14
C GLY A 209 -19.68 -6.41 13.20
N MET A 210 -19.48 -7.71 13.42
CA MET A 210 -18.46 -8.24 14.32
C MET A 210 -17.60 -9.24 13.56
N ILE A 211 -16.28 -9.18 13.73
CA ILE A 211 -15.35 -10.11 13.11
C ILE A 211 -14.31 -10.59 14.12
N ASP A 212 -13.90 -11.84 14.01
CA ASP A 212 -12.76 -12.37 14.74
C ASP A 212 -11.50 -12.48 13.84
N ARG A 213 -10.36 -12.82 14.42
CA ARG A 213 -9.11 -13.00 13.67
C ARG A 213 -9.11 -14.18 12.71
N ASN A 214 -10.06 -15.13 12.90
CA ASN A 214 -10.26 -16.28 12.02
C ASN A 214 -11.22 -15.95 10.85
N ASN A 215 -11.60 -14.67 10.69
CA ASN A 215 -12.56 -14.19 9.70
C ASN A 215 -13.98 -14.74 9.88
N ARG A 216 -14.37 -15.16 11.08
CA ARG A 216 -15.79 -15.40 11.34
C ARG A 216 -16.47 -14.04 11.46
N PHE A 217 -17.46 -13.79 10.63
CA PHE A 217 -18.21 -12.55 10.56
C PHE A 217 -19.66 -12.78 10.95
N GLU A 218 -20.17 -11.94 11.84
CA GLU A 218 -21.58 -11.85 12.22
C GLU A 218 -22.02 -10.38 12.11
N GLY A 219 -23.17 -10.12 11.50
CA GLY A 219 -23.62 -8.73 11.33
C GLY A 219 -24.98 -8.64 10.67
N PHE A 220 -25.45 -7.42 10.54
CA PHE A 220 -26.67 -7.09 9.81
C PHE A 220 -26.51 -5.77 9.04
N CYS A 221 -27.31 -5.63 7.98
CA CYS A 221 -27.43 -4.40 7.20
C CYS A 221 -28.85 -3.84 7.34
N THR A 222 -28.95 -2.52 7.32
CA THR A 222 -30.23 -1.80 7.35
C THR A 222 -30.14 -0.48 6.60
N CYS A 223 -31.23 -0.06 5.93
CA CYS A 223 -31.35 1.27 5.35
C CYS A 223 -31.65 2.35 6.41
N ASP A 224 -32.16 1.94 7.58
CA ASP A 224 -32.38 2.82 8.71
C ASP A 224 -31.08 3.03 9.51
N SER A 225 -31.09 3.99 10.44
CA SER A 225 -29.99 4.15 11.39
C SER A 225 -29.79 2.90 12.25
N VAL A 226 -28.55 2.56 12.53
CA VAL A 226 -28.20 1.57 13.57
C VAL A 226 -28.38 2.26 14.92
N ASP A 227 -29.38 1.83 15.68
CA ASP A 227 -29.69 2.32 17.02
C ASP A 227 -29.40 1.23 18.07
N ALA A 228 -29.47 1.62 19.34
CA ALA A 228 -29.22 0.71 20.45
C ALA A 228 -30.19 -0.49 20.49
N GLU A 229 -31.42 -0.33 19.97
CA GLU A 229 -32.42 -1.41 19.95
C GLU A 229 -32.02 -2.51 18.96
N LYS A 230 -31.65 -2.14 17.75
CA LYS A 230 -31.17 -3.08 16.73
C LYS A 230 -29.89 -3.81 17.18
N VAL A 231 -28.97 -3.08 17.85
CA VAL A 231 -27.75 -3.71 18.41
C VAL A 231 -28.10 -4.67 19.55
N VAL A 232 -29.03 -4.31 20.44
CA VAL A 232 -29.51 -5.19 21.50
C VAL A 232 -30.13 -6.44 20.92
N ASP A 233 -31.05 -6.30 19.97
CA ASP A 233 -31.74 -7.45 19.35
C ASP A 233 -30.74 -8.38 18.64
N PHE A 234 -29.73 -7.81 18.01
CA PHE A 234 -28.68 -8.59 17.35
C PHE A 234 -27.83 -9.34 18.36
N LEU A 235 -27.30 -8.67 19.38
CA LEU A 235 -26.47 -9.29 20.42
C LEU A 235 -27.25 -10.30 21.24
N ASP A 236 -28.54 -10.04 21.50
CA ASP A 236 -29.40 -10.99 22.20
C ASP A 236 -29.54 -12.28 21.40
N ARG A 237 -29.91 -12.21 20.12
CA ARG A 237 -29.96 -13.38 19.22
C ARG A 237 -28.61 -14.07 19.08
N PHE A 238 -27.53 -13.33 18.99
CA PHE A 238 -26.18 -13.88 18.95
C PHE A 238 -25.84 -14.64 20.23
N SER A 239 -26.26 -14.14 21.41
CA SER A 239 -25.98 -14.77 22.68
C SER A 239 -26.57 -16.19 22.85
N PHE A 240 -27.60 -16.55 22.07
CA PHE A 240 -28.16 -17.90 22.05
C PHE A 240 -27.38 -18.89 21.19
N LYS A 241 -26.48 -18.39 20.31
CA LYS A 241 -25.69 -19.25 19.43
C LYS A 241 -24.33 -19.63 20.05
N LEU A 242 -24.02 -19.17 21.23
CA LEU A 242 -22.71 -19.33 21.84
C LEU A 242 -22.47 -20.74 22.37
N TYR A 243 -21.33 -21.31 22.04
CA TYR A 243 -20.87 -22.62 22.53
C TYR A 243 -19.82 -22.52 23.63
N ARG A 244 -19.24 -21.32 23.80
CA ARG A 244 -18.20 -21.01 24.79
C ARG A 244 -18.30 -19.55 25.21
N LYS A 245 -17.51 -19.16 26.23
CA LYS A 245 -17.40 -17.76 26.64
C LYS A 245 -16.91 -16.91 25.44
N THR A 246 -17.68 -15.88 25.12
CA THR A 246 -17.45 -15.01 23.99
C THR A 246 -17.35 -13.58 24.46
N PHE A 247 -16.28 -12.91 24.06
CA PHE A 247 -16.09 -11.48 24.29
C PHE A 247 -16.32 -10.71 23.00
N VAL A 248 -17.04 -9.60 23.09
CA VAL A 248 -17.23 -8.64 22.00
C VAL A 248 -16.56 -7.34 22.41
N VAL A 249 -15.52 -6.98 21.65
CA VAL A 249 -14.78 -5.73 21.81
C VAL A 249 -15.53 -4.64 21.03
N LEU A 250 -15.92 -3.58 21.71
CA LEU A 250 -16.66 -2.44 21.16
C LEU A 250 -15.94 -1.13 21.50
N ASP A 251 -16.19 -0.10 20.72
CA ASP A 251 -15.78 1.26 21.08
C ASP A 251 -16.71 1.87 22.16
N ASN A 252 -16.43 3.13 22.51
CA ASN A 252 -17.23 3.86 23.51
C ASN A 252 -18.36 4.71 22.90
N ALA A 253 -18.86 4.37 21.71
CA ALA A 253 -19.98 5.08 21.12
C ALA A 253 -21.22 5.07 22.02
N SER A 254 -22.05 6.11 21.91
CA SER A 254 -23.27 6.24 22.74
C SER A 254 -24.24 5.08 22.55
N VAL A 255 -24.30 4.53 21.33
CA VAL A 255 -25.11 3.36 20.99
C VAL A 255 -24.71 2.14 21.83
N HIS A 256 -23.39 1.91 22.03
CA HIS A 256 -22.87 0.78 22.79
C HIS A 256 -22.95 0.96 24.32
N ARG A 257 -23.20 2.18 24.81
CA ARG A 257 -23.29 2.51 26.23
C ARG A 257 -24.68 2.87 26.69
N ASN A 258 -25.70 2.59 25.90
CA ASN A 258 -27.09 2.90 26.16
C ASN A 258 -27.62 2.08 27.37
N GLU A 259 -28.64 2.63 28.06
CA GLU A 259 -29.28 1.96 29.20
C GLU A 259 -29.91 0.61 28.81
N LYS A 260 -30.39 0.43 27.57
CA LYS A 260 -30.92 -0.87 27.12
C LYS A 260 -29.82 -1.94 27.14
N ILE A 261 -28.61 -1.62 26.66
CA ILE A 261 -27.44 -2.52 26.69
C ILE A 261 -27.03 -2.83 28.13
N LYS A 262 -27.00 -1.82 29.01
CA LYS A 262 -26.68 -2.04 30.42
C LYS A 262 -27.68 -3.00 31.11
N ARG A 263 -28.97 -2.92 30.82
CA ARG A 263 -30.00 -3.83 31.32
C ARG A 263 -29.83 -5.25 30.80
N MET A 264 -29.47 -5.43 29.56
CA MET A 264 -29.29 -6.74 28.93
C MET A 264 -27.98 -7.42 29.34
N ARG A 265 -26.96 -6.67 29.66
CA ARG A 265 -25.62 -7.16 29.99
C ARG A 265 -25.61 -8.30 31.02
N PRO A 266 -26.28 -8.23 32.17
CA PRO A 266 -26.30 -9.35 33.14
C PRO A 266 -26.93 -10.63 32.59
N ILE A 267 -27.88 -10.49 31.65
CA ILE A 267 -28.55 -11.63 31.00
C ILE A 267 -27.56 -12.29 30.02
N TRP A 268 -26.86 -11.49 29.23
CA TRP A 268 -25.87 -11.98 28.28
C TRP A 268 -24.66 -12.63 28.97
N GLU A 269 -24.19 -12.06 30.10
CA GLU A 269 -23.10 -12.62 30.89
C GLU A 269 -23.45 -14.01 31.41
N LYS A 270 -24.71 -14.26 31.85
CA LYS A 270 -25.19 -15.59 32.22
C LYS A 270 -25.20 -16.59 31.06
N ARG A 271 -25.34 -16.09 29.78
CA ARG A 271 -25.29 -16.92 28.60
C ARG A 271 -23.86 -17.04 28.03
N GLY A 272 -22.87 -16.39 28.66
CA GLY A 272 -21.48 -16.43 28.25
C GLY A 272 -21.05 -15.34 27.28
N LEU A 273 -21.85 -14.31 27.04
CA LEU A 273 -21.50 -13.14 26.22
C LEU A 273 -21.05 -11.98 27.12
N PHE A 274 -19.85 -11.49 26.86
CA PHE A 274 -19.22 -10.40 27.62
C PHE A 274 -18.87 -9.24 26.69
N LEU A 275 -19.14 -8.01 27.13
CA LEU A 275 -18.76 -6.81 26.39
C LEU A 275 -17.49 -6.19 26.97
N PHE A 276 -16.51 -5.95 26.13
CA PHE A 276 -15.28 -5.28 26.49
C PHE A 276 -15.17 -3.96 25.71
N TYR A 277 -15.02 -2.83 26.42
CA TYR A 277 -14.91 -1.52 25.79
C TYR A 277 -13.46 -1.07 25.71
N ILE A 278 -12.98 -0.75 24.50
CA ILE A 278 -11.63 -0.19 24.27
C ILE A 278 -11.56 1.25 24.78
N PRO A 279 -10.35 1.83 24.95
CA PRO A 279 -10.20 3.23 25.34
C PRO A 279 -10.83 4.18 24.31
N PRO A 280 -11.34 5.35 24.72
CA PRO A 280 -11.79 6.38 23.79
C PRO A 280 -10.66 6.76 22.80
N TYR A 281 -11.02 7.14 21.58
CA TYR A 281 -10.07 7.57 20.54
C TYR A 281 -9.00 6.53 20.16
N SER A 282 -9.30 5.25 20.28
CA SER A 282 -8.35 4.17 20.01
C SER A 282 -8.86 3.18 18.94
N PRO A 283 -9.28 3.64 17.75
CA PRO A 283 -9.82 2.76 16.71
C PRO A 283 -8.79 1.74 16.20
N HIS A 284 -7.49 2.03 16.32
CA HIS A 284 -6.42 1.10 15.96
C HIS A 284 -6.42 -0.20 16.80
N LEU A 285 -7.06 -0.20 17.96
CA LEU A 285 -7.26 -1.40 18.78
C LEU A 285 -8.48 -2.24 18.33
N ASN A 286 -9.28 -1.75 17.37
CA ASN A 286 -10.44 -2.46 16.85
C ASN A 286 -10.16 -3.01 15.45
N ILE A 287 -9.96 -4.31 15.31
CA ILE A 287 -9.63 -4.93 14.01
C ILE A 287 -10.76 -4.82 12.98
N VAL A 288 -12.01 -4.61 13.39
CA VAL A 288 -13.14 -4.41 12.48
C VAL A 288 -12.98 -3.16 11.60
N GLU A 289 -12.25 -2.15 12.08
CA GLU A 289 -11.87 -0.99 11.26
C GLU A 289 -11.04 -1.39 10.03
N THR A 290 -10.21 -2.43 10.17
CA THR A 290 -9.49 -3.00 9.03
C THR A 290 -10.44 -3.66 8.04
N LEU A 291 -11.48 -4.35 8.51
CA LEU A 291 -12.54 -4.88 7.66
C LEU A 291 -13.21 -3.75 6.86
N TRP A 292 -13.64 -2.68 7.53
CA TRP A 292 -14.31 -1.56 6.88
C TRP A 292 -13.42 -0.89 5.83
N ARG A 293 -12.15 -0.69 6.16
CA ARG A 293 -11.16 -0.12 5.24
C ARG A 293 -10.92 -1.00 4.01
N ILE A 294 -10.79 -2.32 4.21
CA ILE A 294 -10.57 -3.28 3.11
C ILE A 294 -11.83 -3.42 2.26
N MET A 295 -13.00 -3.52 2.87
CA MET A 295 -14.26 -3.61 2.16
C MET A 295 -14.48 -2.40 1.26
N LYS A 296 -14.38 -1.19 1.82
CA LYS A 296 -14.58 0.07 1.06
C LYS A 296 -13.48 0.32 0.02
N GLY A 297 -12.23 -0.03 0.32
CA GLY A 297 -11.08 0.31 -0.53
C GLY A 297 -10.65 -0.77 -1.50
N LYS A 298 -11.11 -2.03 -1.35
CA LYS A 298 -10.64 -3.15 -2.17
C LYS A 298 -11.74 -4.08 -2.67
N TRP A 299 -12.75 -4.37 -1.85
CA TRP A 299 -13.78 -5.34 -2.23
C TRP A 299 -14.94 -4.71 -2.99
N LEU A 300 -15.28 -3.46 -2.64
CA LEU A 300 -16.21 -2.65 -3.43
C LEU A 300 -15.42 -1.93 -4.54
N ARG A 301 -15.90 -2.06 -5.78
CA ARG A 301 -15.25 -1.55 -6.98
C ARG A 301 -15.93 -0.26 -7.43
N PRO A 302 -15.26 0.61 -8.21
CA PRO A 302 -15.87 1.83 -8.75
C PRO A 302 -17.20 1.58 -9.46
N GLN A 303 -17.30 0.48 -10.23
CA GLN A 303 -18.54 0.11 -10.91
C GLN A 303 -19.69 -0.26 -9.98
N ASP A 304 -19.41 -0.68 -8.74
CA ASP A 304 -20.45 -0.99 -7.76
C ASP A 304 -21.16 0.28 -7.26
N TYR A 305 -20.52 1.45 -7.40
CA TYR A 305 -21.05 2.75 -6.96
C TYR A 305 -21.95 3.44 -7.99
N VAL A 306 -22.19 2.84 -9.15
CA VAL A 306 -22.99 3.43 -10.23
C VAL A 306 -24.45 3.62 -9.81
N THR A 307 -25.02 2.68 -9.07
CA THR A 307 -26.38 2.78 -8.50
C THR A 307 -26.41 2.34 -7.05
N THR A 308 -27.39 2.84 -6.29
CA THR A 308 -27.62 2.42 -4.91
C THR A 308 -27.83 0.90 -4.80
N GLU A 309 -28.58 0.31 -5.73
CA GLU A 309 -28.88 -1.12 -5.73
C GLU A 309 -27.64 -1.96 -5.98
N SER A 310 -26.81 -1.61 -6.98
CA SER A 310 -25.55 -2.30 -7.25
C SER A 310 -24.61 -2.25 -6.06
N LEU A 311 -24.52 -1.09 -5.39
CA LEU A 311 -23.69 -0.90 -4.20
C LEU A 311 -24.17 -1.76 -3.02
N PHE A 312 -25.47 -1.80 -2.77
CA PHE A 312 -26.05 -2.61 -1.70
C PHE A 312 -25.89 -4.10 -1.98
N TYR A 313 -26.11 -4.53 -3.22
CA TYR A 313 -25.89 -5.90 -3.63
C TYR A 313 -24.42 -6.32 -3.48
N ALA A 314 -23.50 -5.51 -3.98
CA ALA A 314 -22.06 -5.78 -3.86
C ALA A 314 -21.60 -5.83 -2.40
N THR A 315 -22.12 -4.94 -1.54
CA THR A 315 -21.85 -4.92 -0.10
C THR A 315 -22.32 -6.22 0.56
N ASN A 316 -23.58 -6.62 0.36
CA ASN A 316 -24.11 -7.85 0.94
C ASN A 316 -23.36 -9.10 0.46
N ARG A 317 -23.02 -9.13 -0.83
CA ARG A 317 -22.21 -10.21 -1.41
C ARG A 317 -20.81 -10.27 -0.78
N ALA A 318 -20.16 -9.12 -0.55
CA ALA A 318 -18.85 -9.06 0.08
C ALA A 318 -18.93 -9.56 1.53
N LEU A 319 -19.91 -9.10 2.32
CA LEU A 319 -20.10 -9.53 3.71
C LEU A 319 -20.36 -11.04 3.81
N ALA A 320 -21.19 -11.59 2.92
CA ALA A 320 -21.48 -13.02 2.87
C ALA A 320 -20.27 -13.89 2.45
N ALA A 321 -19.29 -13.32 1.78
CA ALA A 321 -18.08 -14.02 1.34
C ALA A 321 -16.94 -14.01 2.37
N ILE A 322 -17.08 -13.25 3.46
CA ILE A 322 -16.07 -13.19 4.53
C ILE A 322 -15.91 -14.59 5.16
N GLY A 323 -14.66 -14.98 5.39
CA GLY A 323 -14.32 -16.29 5.96
C GLY A 323 -14.36 -17.46 4.97
N THR A 324 -14.78 -17.22 3.72
CA THR A 324 -14.79 -18.22 2.67
C THR A 324 -13.93 -17.83 1.48
N ARG A 325 -14.35 -16.84 0.69
CA ARG A 325 -13.63 -16.31 -0.47
C ARG A 325 -12.85 -15.04 -0.16
N LEU A 326 -13.31 -14.29 0.83
CA LEU A 326 -12.68 -13.03 1.26
C LEU A 326 -12.14 -13.21 2.67
N ASN A 327 -10.81 -13.15 2.79
CA ASN A 327 -10.12 -13.30 4.06
C ASN A 327 -9.18 -12.11 4.29
N ILE A 328 -9.04 -11.71 5.56
CA ILE A 328 -8.16 -10.65 6.00
C ILE A 328 -7.07 -11.27 6.88
N ASN A 329 -5.82 -11.01 6.55
CA ASN A 329 -4.70 -11.31 7.43
C ASN A 329 -4.54 -10.14 8.41
N PHE A 330 -5.03 -10.31 9.62
CA PHE A 330 -4.87 -9.33 10.68
C PHE A 330 -3.44 -9.42 11.24
N SER A 331 -2.70 -8.32 11.18
CA SER A 331 -1.42 -8.22 11.89
C SER A 331 -1.66 -8.24 13.41
N HIS A 332 -0.79 -8.93 14.16
CA HIS A 332 -0.74 -8.76 15.61
C HIS A 332 -0.37 -7.31 15.93
N TYR A 333 -0.88 -6.75 17.03
CA TYR A 333 -0.46 -5.43 17.48
C TYR A 333 1.05 -5.47 17.68
N ALA A 334 1.79 -4.61 16.96
CA ALA A 334 3.16 -4.33 17.34
C ALA A 334 3.10 -3.67 18.74
N ALA A 335 3.78 -4.29 19.69
CA ALA A 335 3.88 -3.83 21.06
C ALA A 335 4.57 -2.45 21.15
#